data_65185a8155e4e49f2a778ff9f17cd4c6
#
_entry.id   65185a8155e4e49f2a778ff9f17cd4c6
#
_cell.length_a   1.000
_cell.length_b   1.000
_cell.length_c   1.000
_cell.angle_alpha   90.00
_cell.angle_beta   90.00
_cell.angle_gamma   90.00
#
_symmetry.space_group_name_H-M   'P 1'
#
loop_
_entity.id
_entity.type
_entity.pdbx_description
1 polymer ?
#
loop_
_entity_poly.entity_id
_entity_poly.type
_entity_poly.pdbx_seq_one_letter_code
_entity_poly.pdbx_strand_id
1 'polypeptide(L)'
;MSGRQLKKKILPLLQAEDFIKGLDEIRQLPPRKAVGPLFSYLCSLDELVKWRAITAMGKVISDLAVSELESARVVMRRFIWNLNDESGGIGWGCPESMAEAMACSEKLAAEYGCILLSYIQPEGNYLEHEGLQRGVLWGVGRLTDTRPECIQNAAGFLLPYIESEDPNLRGLAVWAVSPVLSAEAIHRLQQLADDPAGLMLYHGGQLAQYSVGQLARQALAQVEQPVIHPQDAKKAKV
;
A
#
# COMPACT_ATOMS: atom_id res chain seq x y z
N MET A 1 -7.12 -28.60 -8.90
CA MET A 1 -6.54 -28.45 -7.56
C MET A 1 -7.57 -27.79 -6.66
N SER A 2 -7.82 -28.32 -5.44
CA SER A 2 -8.73 -27.72 -4.47
C SER A 2 -8.12 -26.49 -3.80
N GLY A 3 -8.94 -25.61 -3.20
CA GLY A 3 -8.44 -24.42 -2.47
C GLY A 3 -7.47 -24.80 -1.33
N ARG A 4 -7.72 -25.91 -0.62
CA ARG A 4 -6.83 -26.43 0.43
C ARG A 4 -5.46 -26.87 -0.12
N GLN A 5 -5.43 -27.48 -1.30
CA GLN A 5 -4.18 -27.87 -1.97
C GLN A 5 -3.41 -26.64 -2.43
N LEU A 6 -4.10 -25.61 -2.98
CA LEU A 6 -3.48 -24.35 -3.38
C LEU A 6 -2.90 -23.61 -2.17
N LYS A 7 -3.64 -23.56 -1.05
CA LYS A 7 -3.14 -22.94 0.18
C LYS A 7 -1.82 -23.59 0.62
N LYS A 8 -1.75 -24.93 0.63
CA LYS A 8 -0.52 -25.67 0.97
C LYS A 8 0.62 -25.41 -0.02
N LYS A 9 0.32 -25.17 -1.31
CA LYS A 9 1.32 -24.85 -2.33
C LYS A 9 1.84 -23.42 -2.21
N ILE A 10 0.97 -22.46 -1.88
CA ILE A 10 1.31 -21.03 -1.83
C ILE A 10 2.20 -20.71 -0.63
N LEU A 11 1.99 -21.32 0.54
CA LEU A 11 2.75 -20.98 1.74
C LEU A 11 4.27 -21.09 1.57
N PRO A 12 4.84 -22.21 1.06
CA PRO A 12 6.29 -22.29 0.84
C PRO A 12 6.81 -21.23 -0.15
N LEU A 13 5.99 -20.81 -1.12
CA LEU A 13 6.36 -19.78 -2.09
C LEU A 13 6.41 -18.39 -1.44
N LEU A 14 5.49 -18.12 -0.49
CA LEU A 14 5.53 -16.89 0.32
C LEU A 14 6.70 -16.88 1.30
N GLN A 15 7.14 -18.05 1.77
CA GLN A 15 8.28 -18.20 2.70
C GLN A 15 9.63 -18.33 2.00
N ALA A 16 9.65 -18.48 0.67
CA ALA A 16 10.87 -18.72 -0.10
C ALA A 16 11.90 -17.59 0.13
N GLU A 17 13.18 -17.96 0.23
CA GLU A 17 14.28 -16.99 0.31
C GLU A 17 14.28 -16.07 -0.92
N ASP A 18 14.18 -16.66 -2.12
CA ASP A 18 13.92 -15.94 -3.36
C ASP A 18 12.39 -15.76 -3.56
N PHE A 19 11.84 -14.72 -2.93
CA PHE A 19 10.41 -14.42 -3.05
C PHE A 19 10.01 -13.99 -4.46
N ILE A 20 10.90 -13.39 -5.24
CA ILE A 20 10.58 -12.98 -6.63
C ILE A 20 10.21 -14.20 -7.46
N LYS A 21 11.02 -15.26 -7.37
CA LYS A 21 10.73 -16.54 -8.02
C LYS A 21 9.43 -17.17 -7.49
N GLY A 22 9.24 -17.16 -6.15
CA GLY A 22 8.00 -17.63 -5.54
C GLY A 22 6.76 -16.89 -6.03
N LEU A 23 6.86 -15.55 -6.19
CA LEU A 23 5.80 -14.71 -6.74
C LEU A 23 5.47 -15.06 -8.19
N ASP A 24 6.47 -15.29 -9.02
CA ASP A 24 6.24 -15.71 -10.41
C ASP A 24 5.54 -17.07 -10.50
N GLU A 25 5.89 -18.02 -9.62
CA GLU A 25 5.18 -19.30 -9.54
C GLU A 25 3.72 -19.13 -9.05
N ILE A 26 3.46 -18.21 -8.11
CA ILE A 26 2.09 -17.90 -7.66
C ILE A 26 1.27 -17.31 -8.82
N ARG A 27 1.83 -16.41 -9.62
CA ARG A 27 1.16 -15.78 -10.77
C ARG A 27 0.81 -16.78 -11.89
N GLN A 28 1.53 -17.91 -12.00
CA GLN A 28 1.20 -18.98 -12.94
C GLN A 28 0.00 -19.85 -12.48
N LEU A 29 -0.44 -19.71 -11.24
CA LEU A 29 -1.63 -20.39 -10.78
C LEU A 29 -2.89 -19.76 -11.39
N PRO A 30 -4.01 -20.52 -11.56
CA PRO A 30 -5.25 -19.93 -12.03
C PRO A 30 -5.69 -18.77 -11.09
N PRO A 31 -5.72 -17.51 -11.58
CA PRO A 31 -5.85 -16.34 -10.70
C PRO A 31 -7.09 -16.39 -9.81
N ARG A 32 -8.27 -16.72 -10.36
CA ARG A 32 -9.51 -16.87 -9.59
C ARG A 32 -9.42 -17.88 -8.45
N LYS A 33 -8.58 -18.93 -8.59
CA LYS A 33 -8.40 -19.96 -7.57
C LYS A 33 -7.32 -19.57 -6.54
N ALA A 34 -6.36 -18.74 -6.92
CA ALA A 34 -5.28 -18.28 -6.04
C ALA A 34 -5.78 -17.22 -5.02
N VAL A 35 -6.76 -16.38 -5.39
CA VAL A 35 -7.31 -15.30 -4.55
C VAL A 35 -7.77 -15.83 -3.18
N GLY A 36 -8.59 -16.87 -3.12
CA GLY A 36 -9.11 -17.40 -1.85
C GLY A 36 -8.01 -17.85 -0.87
N PRO A 37 -7.05 -18.70 -1.29
CA PRO A 37 -5.88 -19.03 -0.50
C PRO A 37 -5.06 -17.82 -0.05
N LEU A 38 -4.79 -16.84 -0.90
CA LEU A 38 -4.05 -15.63 -0.55
C LEU A 38 -4.77 -14.81 0.52
N PHE A 39 -6.11 -14.66 0.44
CA PHE A 39 -6.90 -14.02 1.51
C PHE A 39 -6.61 -14.62 2.88
N SER A 40 -6.42 -15.94 2.98
CA SER A 40 -6.18 -16.57 4.27
C SER A 40 -4.80 -16.27 4.88
N TYR A 41 -3.89 -15.67 4.12
CA TYR A 41 -2.57 -15.24 4.60
C TYR A 41 -2.50 -13.74 4.91
N LEU A 42 -3.53 -12.96 4.58
CA LEU A 42 -3.61 -11.54 4.96
C LEU A 42 -3.71 -11.34 6.49
N CYS A 43 -4.16 -12.38 7.22
CA CYS A 43 -4.18 -12.40 8.69
C CYS A 43 -3.04 -13.26 9.26
N SER A 44 -1.95 -13.50 8.54
CA SER A 44 -0.81 -14.27 9.06
C SER A 44 -0.19 -13.58 10.26
N LEU A 45 0.20 -14.33 11.29
CA LEU A 45 1.00 -13.85 12.40
C LEU A 45 2.47 -13.62 12.00
N ASP A 46 2.93 -14.30 10.95
CA ASP A 46 4.21 -14.02 10.32
C ASP A 46 4.05 -12.79 9.41
N GLU A 47 4.58 -11.65 9.85
CA GLU A 47 4.46 -10.38 9.14
C GLU A 47 5.06 -10.44 7.72
N LEU A 48 6.16 -11.16 7.52
CA LEU A 48 6.75 -11.30 6.20
C LEU A 48 5.85 -12.09 5.25
N VAL A 49 5.25 -13.18 5.74
CA VAL A 49 4.27 -13.96 4.97
C VAL A 49 3.04 -13.11 4.63
N LYS A 50 2.55 -12.31 5.58
CA LYS A 50 1.43 -11.39 5.38
C LYS A 50 1.73 -10.38 4.26
N TRP A 51 2.85 -9.67 4.35
CA TRP A 51 3.23 -8.67 3.34
C TRP A 51 3.50 -9.27 1.97
N ARG A 52 4.11 -10.44 1.92
CA ARG A 52 4.32 -11.17 0.66
C ARG A 52 3.01 -11.67 0.06
N ALA A 53 2.03 -12.04 0.91
CA ALA A 53 0.68 -12.38 0.45
C ALA A 53 -0.06 -11.16 -0.11
N ILE A 54 0.10 -9.97 0.50
CA ILE A 54 -0.41 -8.69 -0.01
C ILE A 54 0.19 -8.41 -1.40
N THR A 55 1.51 -8.48 -1.54
CA THR A 55 2.20 -8.29 -2.82
C THR A 55 1.71 -9.29 -3.88
N ALA A 56 1.63 -10.56 -3.52
CA ALA A 56 1.15 -11.60 -4.44
C ALA A 56 -0.31 -11.39 -4.83
N MET A 57 -1.16 -10.97 -3.88
CA MET A 57 -2.56 -10.63 -4.14
C MET A 57 -2.68 -9.50 -5.15
N GLY A 58 -1.92 -8.42 -4.99
CA GLY A 58 -1.91 -7.29 -5.93
C GLY A 58 -1.53 -7.72 -7.35
N LYS A 59 -0.47 -8.53 -7.49
CA LYS A 59 -0.03 -9.03 -8.81
C LYS A 59 -1.07 -9.95 -9.45
N VAL A 60 -1.62 -10.90 -8.69
CA VAL A 60 -2.67 -11.82 -9.19
C VAL A 60 -3.92 -11.06 -9.63
N ILE A 61 -4.35 -10.05 -8.88
CA ILE A 61 -5.52 -9.22 -9.25
C ILE A 61 -5.20 -8.36 -10.48
N SER A 62 -4.00 -7.83 -10.58
CA SER A 62 -3.57 -7.06 -11.77
C SER A 62 -3.56 -7.94 -13.03
N ASP A 63 -3.02 -9.16 -12.95
CA ASP A 63 -3.04 -10.12 -14.05
C ASP A 63 -4.50 -10.50 -14.43
N LEU A 64 -5.36 -10.64 -13.41
CA LEU A 64 -6.79 -10.88 -13.60
C LEU A 64 -7.48 -9.67 -14.27
N ALA A 65 -7.10 -8.43 -13.91
CA ALA A 65 -7.66 -7.24 -14.52
C ALA A 65 -7.32 -7.09 -16.01
N VAL A 66 -6.19 -7.64 -16.44
CA VAL A 66 -5.81 -7.68 -17.87
C VAL A 66 -6.67 -8.69 -18.64
N SER A 67 -6.91 -9.88 -18.08
CA SER A 67 -7.62 -10.97 -18.76
C SER A 67 -9.13 -10.91 -18.56
N GLU A 68 -9.59 -10.53 -17.38
CA GLU A 68 -10.99 -10.62 -16.94
C GLU A 68 -11.31 -9.50 -15.94
N LEU A 69 -11.39 -8.26 -16.39
CA LEU A 69 -11.53 -7.07 -15.54
C LEU A 69 -12.68 -7.18 -14.51
N GLU A 70 -13.84 -7.72 -14.91
CA GLU A 70 -14.96 -7.88 -13.97
C GLU A 70 -14.65 -8.86 -12.83
N SER A 71 -13.85 -9.89 -13.09
CA SER A 71 -13.39 -10.79 -12.03
C SER A 71 -12.46 -10.10 -11.05
N ALA A 72 -11.59 -9.20 -11.52
CA ALA A 72 -10.77 -8.35 -10.65
C ALA A 72 -11.64 -7.40 -9.82
N ARG A 73 -12.65 -6.76 -10.41
CA ARG A 73 -13.63 -5.91 -9.71
C ARG A 73 -14.38 -6.67 -8.62
N VAL A 74 -14.74 -7.93 -8.85
CA VAL A 74 -15.36 -8.79 -7.81
C VAL A 74 -14.43 -8.92 -6.59
N VAL A 75 -13.12 -9.08 -6.81
CA VAL A 75 -12.17 -9.16 -5.70
C VAL A 75 -12.03 -7.81 -4.99
N MET A 76 -11.97 -6.69 -5.72
CA MET A 76 -11.94 -5.34 -5.14
C MET A 76 -13.17 -5.07 -4.28
N ARG A 77 -14.38 -5.41 -4.76
CA ARG A 77 -15.63 -5.31 -3.98
C ARG A 77 -15.61 -6.20 -2.74
N ARG A 78 -14.96 -7.37 -2.80
CA ARG A 78 -14.79 -8.22 -1.61
C ARG A 78 -13.89 -7.58 -0.55
N PHE A 79 -12.83 -6.85 -0.93
CA PHE A 79 -12.04 -6.07 0.04
C PHE A 79 -12.90 -4.99 0.71
N ILE A 80 -13.64 -4.21 -0.09
CA ILE A 80 -14.55 -3.17 0.40
C ILE A 80 -15.56 -3.77 1.38
N TRP A 81 -16.17 -4.90 1.03
CA TRP A 81 -17.07 -5.61 1.93
C TRP A 81 -16.42 -5.96 3.27
N ASN A 82 -15.21 -6.54 3.26
CA ASN A 82 -14.52 -6.90 4.49
C ASN A 82 -14.14 -5.69 5.36
N LEU A 83 -13.96 -4.50 4.76
CA LEU A 83 -13.68 -3.26 5.48
C LEU A 83 -14.92 -2.65 6.12
N ASN A 84 -16.10 -2.92 5.55
CA ASN A 84 -17.39 -2.37 6.03
C ASN A 84 -18.19 -3.41 6.84
N ASP A 85 -17.61 -4.60 7.11
CA ASP A 85 -18.32 -5.67 7.82
C ASP A 85 -18.16 -5.51 9.33
N GLU A 86 -19.26 -5.16 10.00
CA GLU A 86 -19.34 -4.99 11.47
C GLU A 86 -19.46 -6.33 12.21
N SER A 87 -19.62 -7.46 11.50
CA SER A 87 -19.92 -8.77 12.09
C SER A 87 -18.70 -9.55 12.66
N GLY A 88 -17.53 -8.90 12.75
CA GLY A 88 -16.33 -9.45 13.39
C GLY A 88 -15.27 -10.00 12.44
N GLY A 89 -15.48 -9.90 11.13
CA GLY A 89 -14.48 -10.16 10.12
C GLY A 89 -13.63 -8.94 9.84
N ILE A 90 -12.72 -8.59 10.76
CA ILE A 90 -11.83 -7.44 10.54
C ILE A 90 -11.07 -7.65 9.23
N GLY A 91 -11.14 -6.66 8.34
CA GLY A 91 -10.55 -6.70 7.00
C GLY A 91 -9.01 -6.55 6.96
N TRP A 92 -8.30 -7.34 7.81
CA TRP A 92 -6.84 -7.32 7.87
C TRP A 92 -6.21 -7.53 6.51
N GLY A 93 -5.28 -6.67 6.13
CA GLY A 93 -4.56 -6.73 4.86
C GLY A 93 -5.39 -6.36 3.63
N CYS A 94 -6.68 -6.02 3.80
CA CYS A 94 -7.54 -5.62 2.68
C CYS A 94 -7.15 -4.24 2.12
N PRO A 95 -6.92 -3.17 2.92
CA PRO A 95 -6.52 -1.88 2.38
C PRO A 95 -5.20 -1.97 1.61
N GLU A 96 -4.22 -2.68 2.17
CA GLU A 96 -2.90 -2.87 1.57
C GLU A 96 -2.99 -3.66 0.26
N SER A 97 -3.83 -4.73 0.24
CA SER A 97 -4.05 -5.54 -0.96
C SER A 97 -4.78 -4.77 -2.06
N MET A 98 -5.76 -3.91 -1.69
CA MET A 98 -6.40 -2.99 -2.63
C MET A 98 -5.38 -2.05 -3.27
N ALA A 99 -4.56 -1.41 -2.43
CA ALA A 99 -3.53 -0.48 -2.89
C ALA A 99 -2.51 -1.15 -3.81
N GLU A 100 -2.04 -2.34 -3.46
CA GLU A 100 -1.07 -3.08 -4.28
C GLU A 100 -1.68 -3.51 -5.62
N ALA A 101 -2.97 -3.91 -5.65
CA ALA A 101 -3.68 -4.19 -6.90
C ALA A 101 -3.82 -2.93 -7.79
N MET A 102 -4.12 -1.79 -7.18
CA MET A 102 -4.21 -0.49 -7.86
C MET A 102 -2.85 0.00 -8.35
N ALA A 103 -1.80 -0.13 -7.54
CA ALA A 103 -0.43 0.20 -7.94
C ALA A 103 0.01 -0.58 -9.19
N CYS A 104 -0.47 -1.81 -9.34
CA CYS A 104 -0.17 -2.68 -10.48
C CYS A 104 -1.15 -2.54 -11.66
N SER A 105 -2.30 -1.88 -11.50
CA SER A 105 -3.35 -1.77 -12.54
C SER A 105 -3.95 -0.37 -12.57
N GLU A 106 -3.68 0.38 -13.63
CA GLU A 106 -4.23 1.73 -13.85
C GLU A 106 -5.76 1.76 -13.85
N LYS A 107 -6.39 0.76 -14.47
CA LYS A 107 -7.86 0.66 -14.51
C LYS A 107 -8.46 0.54 -13.12
N LEU A 108 -7.87 -0.31 -12.26
CA LEU A 108 -8.33 -0.45 -10.89
C LEU A 108 -8.04 0.79 -10.05
N ALA A 109 -6.88 1.44 -10.27
CA ALA A 109 -6.54 2.68 -9.58
C ALA A 109 -7.53 3.81 -9.91
N ALA A 110 -7.90 3.98 -11.19
CA ALA A 110 -8.89 4.96 -11.61
C ALA A 110 -10.28 4.72 -11.00
N GLU A 111 -10.67 3.45 -10.81
CA GLU A 111 -11.98 3.08 -10.27
C GLU A 111 -12.05 3.12 -8.72
N TYR A 112 -10.96 2.79 -8.03
CA TYR A 112 -10.99 2.52 -6.59
C TYR A 112 -10.08 3.45 -5.75
N GLY A 113 -9.25 4.29 -6.36
CA GLY A 113 -8.33 5.17 -5.64
C GLY A 113 -9.03 6.11 -4.67
N CYS A 114 -10.10 6.79 -5.12
CA CYS A 114 -10.91 7.67 -4.26
C CYS A 114 -11.60 6.89 -3.13
N ILE A 115 -11.97 5.63 -3.34
CA ILE A 115 -12.59 4.79 -2.30
C ILE A 115 -11.56 4.49 -1.21
N LEU A 116 -10.32 4.10 -1.58
CA LEU A 116 -9.27 3.89 -0.59
C LEU A 116 -9.02 5.16 0.24
N LEU A 117 -8.91 6.32 -0.43
CA LEU A 117 -8.67 7.59 0.25
C LEU A 117 -9.82 7.97 1.19
N SER A 118 -11.08 7.63 0.85
CA SER A 118 -12.24 7.95 1.67
C SER A 118 -12.23 7.27 3.05
N TYR A 119 -11.47 6.20 3.24
CA TYR A 119 -11.35 5.50 4.51
C TYR A 119 -10.54 6.26 5.58
N ILE A 120 -9.81 7.31 5.19
CA ILE A 120 -9.12 8.22 6.12
C ILE A 120 -9.76 9.63 6.17
N GLN A 121 -10.91 9.82 5.54
CA GLN A 121 -11.65 11.08 5.52
C GLN A 121 -12.82 11.03 6.52
N PRO A 122 -12.92 11.95 7.50
CA PRO A 122 -14.00 11.94 8.50
C PRO A 122 -15.40 11.97 7.89
N GLU A 123 -15.59 12.71 6.79
CA GLU A 123 -16.85 12.78 6.06
C GLU A 123 -17.00 11.69 4.98
N GLY A 124 -16.04 10.77 4.88
CA GLY A 124 -16.04 9.66 3.92
C GLY A 124 -16.47 8.33 4.53
N ASN A 125 -15.89 7.25 4.04
CA ASN A 125 -16.09 5.90 4.61
C ASN A 125 -15.12 5.66 5.77
N TYR A 126 -15.00 6.59 6.71
CA TYR A 126 -13.98 6.59 7.75
C TYR A 126 -13.91 5.29 8.55
N LEU A 127 -12.72 4.72 8.66
CA LEU A 127 -12.46 3.54 9.46
C LEU A 127 -11.97 3.95 10.86
N GLU A 128 -12.71 3.60 11.89
CA GLU A 128 -12.37 3.93 13.29
C GLU A 128 -11.23 3.04 13.83
N HIS A 129 -11.05 1.84 13.27
CA HIS A 129 -10.08 0.87 13.76
C HIS A 129 -8.65 1.26 13.33
N GLU A 130 -7.80 1.65 14.27
CA GLU A 130 -6.42 2.11 14.04
C GLU A 130 -5.58 1.15 13.18
N GLY A 131 -5.69 -0.17 13.40
CA GLY A 131 -4.96 -1.15 12.61
C GLY A 131 -5.36 -1.15 11.13
N LEU A 132 -6.63 -0.85 10.81
CA LEU A 132 -7.09 -0.68 9.44
C LEU A 132 -6.67 0.68 8.87
N GLN A 133 -6.69 1.74 9.69
CA GLN A 133 -6.17 3.05 9.28
C GLN A 133 -4.69 2.97 8.90
N ARG A 134 -3.86 2.22 9.66
CA ARG A 134 -2.47 1.95 9.28
C ARG A 134 -2.36 1.31 7.90
N GLY A 135 -3.22 0.33 7.62
CA GLY A 135 -3.28 -0.32 6.30
C GLY A 135 -3.68 0.64 5.19
N VAL A 136 -4.65 1.54 5.45
CA VAL A 136 -5.06 2.58 4.48
C VAL A 136 -3.93 3.58 4.25
N LEU A 137 -3.29 4.09 5.31
CA LEU A 137 -2.16 5.03 5.18
C LEU A 137 -1.00 4.41 4.39
N TRP A 138 -0.67 3.12 4.66
CA TRP A 138 0.30 2.41 3.83
C TRP A 138 -0.16 2.34 2.37
N GLY A 139 -1.43 2.02 2.15
CA GLY A 139 -2.01 1.95 0.80
C GLY A 139 -1.99 3.27 0.06
N VAL A 140 -2.31 4.37 0.75
CA VAL A 140 -2.21 5.73 0.19
C VAL A 140 -0.75 6.03 -0.16
N GLY A 141 0.21 5.74 0.73
CA GLY A 141 1.64 5.92 0.45
C GLY A 141 2.11 5.12 -0.76
N ARG A 142 1.62 3.90 -0.92
CA ARG A 142 1.92 3.07 -2.10
C ARG A 142 1.40 3.69 -3.39
N LEU A 143 0.24 4.37 -3.34
CA LEU A 143 -0.34 5.04 -4.51
C LEU A 143 0.26 6.42 -4.76
N THR A 144 0.60 7.21 -3.73
CA THR A 144 1.31 8.49 -3.94
C THR A 144 2.63 8.29 -4.65
N ASP A 145 3.33 7.18 -4.36
CA ASP A 145 4.58 6.82 -5.01
C ASP A 145 4.40 6.33 -6.46
N THR A 146 3.30 5.60 -6.75
CA THR A 146 3.16 4.92 -8.04
C THR A 146 2.12 5.51 -8.97
N ARG A 147 1.05 6.11 -8.43
CA ARG A 147 -0.13 6.61 -9.17
C ARG A 147 -0.77 7.82 -8.48
N PRO A 148 -0.02 8.91 -8.28
CA PRO A 148 -0.53 10.07 -7.55
C PRO A 148 -1.77 10.69 -8.21
N GLU A 149 -1.94 10.52 -9.52
CA GLU A 149 -3.10 10.99 -10.28
C GLU A 149 -4.44 10.37 -9.83
N CYS A 150 -4.41 9.19 -9.21
CA CYS A 150 -5.61 8.47 -8.77
C CYS A 150 -6.08 8.85 -7.36
N ILE A 151 -5.26 9.60 -6.60
CA ILE A 151 -5.52 10.01 -5.22
C ILE A 151 -5.27 11.50 -5.02
N GLN A 152 -5.92 12.30 -5.87
CA GLN A 152 -5.82 13.76 -5.81
C GLN A 152 -6.18 14.29 -4.40
N ASN A 153 -5.47 15.33 -3.97
CA ASN A 153 -5.61 15.94 -2.64
C ASN A 153 -5.24 15.03 -1.46
N ALA A 154 -4.60 13.88 -1.68
CA ALA A 154 -4.16 12.99 -0.59
C ALA A 154 -3.35 13.72 0.48
N ALA A 155 -2.49 14.68 0.09
CA ALA A 155 -1.70 15.48 1.03
C ALA A 155 -2.55 16.12 2.13
N GLY A 156 -3.68 16.75 1.79
CA GLY A 156 -4.57 17.39 2.77
C GLY A 156 -5.18 16.40 3.77
N PHE A 157 -5.49 15.17 3.33
CA PHE A 157 -6.05 14.13 4.22
C PHE A 157 -4.98 13.42 5.04
N LEU A 158 -3.70 13.49 4.64
CA LEU A 158 -2.58 12.92 5.40
C LEU A 158 -2.11 13.84 6.53
N LEU A 159 -2.31 15.16 6.41
CA LEU A 159 -1.82 16.14 7.40
C LEU A 159 -2.27 15.85 8.85
N PRO A 160 -3.55 15.52 9.14
CA PRO A 160 -3.96 15.20 10.50
C PRO A 160 -3.22 13.98 11.08
N TYR A 161 -2.86 13.00 10.25
CA TYR A 161 -2.16 11.80 10.69
C TYR A 161 -0.67 12.05 10.96
N ILE A 162 -0.07 13.08 10.34
CA ILE A 162 1.31 13.51 10.66
C ILE A 162 1.41 13.98 12.11
N GLU A 163 0.32 14.46 12.70
CA GLU A 163 0.23 14.91 14.10
C GLU A 163 -0.30 13.83 15.06
N SER A 164 -0.53 12.60 14.58
CA SER A 164 -1.07 11.52 15.40
C SER A 164 -0.16 11.19 16.57
N GLU A 165 -0.73 10.91 17.75
CA GLU A 165 0.00 10.39 18.91
C GLU A 165 0.55 8.97 18.66
N ASP A 166 -0.15 8.16 17.82
CA ASP A 166 0.35 6.83 17.41
C ASP A 166 1.51 6.97 16.43
N PRO A 167 2.73 6.52 16.80
CA PRO A 167 3.90 6.64 15.93
C PRO A 167 3.79 5.86 14.61
N ASN A 168 2.97 4.80 14.56
CA ASN A 168 2.75 4.07 13.31
C ASN A 168 1.90 4.88 12.34
N LEU A 169 0.79 5.50 12.82
CA LEU A 169 -0.03 6.37 11.98
C LEU A 169 0.78 7.58 11.52
N ARG A 170 1.51 8.22 12.44
CA ARG A 170 2.35 9.39 12.16
C ARG A 170 3.45 9.06 11.14
N GLY A 171 4.19 7.98 11.34
CA GLY A 171 5.28 7.58 10.45
C GLY A 171 4.78 7.13 9.06
N LEU A 172 3.65 6.42 8.99
CA LEU A 172 3.04 6.04 7.70
C LEU A 172 2.53 7.27 6.94
N ALA A 173 1.95 8.26 7.64
CA ALA A 173 1.51 9.51 7.01
C ALA A 173 2.70 10.33 6.49
N VAL A 174 3.81 10.41 7.25
CA VAL A 174 5.07 11.04 6.81
C VAL A 174 5.59 10.36 5.53
N TRP A 175 5.62 9.04 5.51
CA TRP A 175 6.03 8.30 4.31
C TRP A 175 5.08 8.52 3.14
N ALA A 176 3.77 8.46 3.37
CA ALA A 176 2.75 8.60 2.35
C ALA A 176 2.71 10.00 1.71
N VAL A 177 2.99 11.05 2.47
CA VAL A 177 2.97 12.43 1.96
C VAL A 177 4.23 12.78 1.15
N SER A 178 5.32 12.02 1.33
CA SER A 178 6.64 12.32 0.74
C SER A 178 6.62 12.59 -0.77
N PRO A 179 5.89 11.82 -1.63
CA PRO A 179 5.83 12.10 -3.06
C PRO A 179 4.93 13.29 -3.45
N VAL A 180 4.10 13.80 -2.52
CA VAL A 180 3.06 14.81 -2.78
C VAL A 180 3.14 16.00 -1.80
N LEU A 181 4.36 16.40 -1.44
CA LEU A 181 4.63 17.42 -0.44
C LEU A 181 4.00 18.77 -0.77
N SER A 182 3.27 19.34 0.21
CA SER A 182 2.83 20.72 0.24
C SER A 182 3.73 21.56 1.15
N ALA A 183 3.66 22.89 1.05
CA ALA A 183 4.40 23.77 1.95
C ALA A 183 4.06 23.53 3.43
N GLU A 184 2.80 23.23 3.73
CA GLU A 184 2.34 22.90 5.09
C GLU A 184 2.93 21.56 5.55
N ALA A 185 2.93 20.52 4.69
CA ALA A 185 3.55 19.25 5.01
C ALA A 185 5.04 19.40 5.29
N ILE A 186 5.78 20.18 4.47
CA ILE A 186 7.20 20.44 4.68
C ILE A 186 7.46 21.04 6.07
N HIS A 187 6.68 22.05 6.47
CA HIS A 187 6.82 22.66 7.80
C HIS A 187 6.62 21.66 8.94
N ARG A 188 5.59 20.80 8.84
CA ARG A 188 5.33 19.74 9.85
C ARG A 188 6.44 18.69 9.87
N LEU A 189 6.94 18.27 8.71
CA LEU A 189 8.05 17.32 8.60
C LEU A 189 9.35 17.85 9.23
N GLN A 190 9.61 19.14 9.12
CA GLN A 190 10.76 19.77 9.77
C GLN A 190 10.70 19.64 11.29
N GLN A 191 9.51 19.73 11.88
CA GLN A 191 9.30 19.53 13.33
C GLN A 191 9.49 18.08 13.78
N LEU A 192 9.28 17.11 12.87
CA LEU A 192 9.42 15.68 13.13
C LEU A 192 10.81 15.13 12.80
N ALA A 193 11.74 15.95 12.31
CA ALA A 193 13.06 15.50 11.86
C ALA A 193 13.86 14.73 12.92
N ASP A 194 13.63 15.00 14.20
CA ASP A 194 14.29 14.34 15.33
C ASP A 194 13.39 13.39 16.12
N ASP A 195 12.20 13.04 15.61
CA ASP A 195 11.28 12.12 16.27
C ASP A 195 11.89 10.70 16.32
N PRO A 196 12.21 10.14 17.52
CA PRO A 196 12.85 8.85 17.66
C PRO A 196 11.87 7.67 17.58
N ALA A 197 10.55 7.94 17.53
CA ALA A 197 9.54 6.89 17.57
C ALA A 197 9.65 5.95 16.37
N GLY A 198 9.66 4.64 16.64
CA GLY A 198 9.91 3.60 15.64
C GLY A 198 8.63 3.02 15.05
N LEU A 199 8.70 2.61 13.78
CA LEU A 199 7.68 1.81 13.12
C LEU A 199 8.31 0.80 12.17
N MET A 200 7.54 -0.27 11.87
CA MET A 200 7.88 -1.21 10.80
C MET A 200 7.21 -0.77 9.50
N LEU A 201 7.98 -0.66 8.44
CA LEU A 201 7.48 -0.30 7.10
C LEU A 201 7.86 -1.37 6.10
N TYR A 202 6.87 -1.86 5.34
CA TYR A 202 7.11 -2.71 4.18
C TYR A 202 7.18 -1.86 2.93
N HIS A 203 8.37 -1.81 2.33
CA HIS A 203 8.60 -1.05 1.09
C HIS A 203 9.68 -1.74 0.26
N GLY A 204 9.56 -1.70 -1.07
CA GLY A 204 10.52 -2.33 -1.97
C GLY A 204 10.71 -3.84 -1.77
N GLY A 205 9.68 -4.55 -1.31
CA GLY A 205 9.74 -6.00 -1.04
C GLY A 205 10.37 -6.37 0.31
N GLN A 206 10.74 -5.39 1.12
CA GLN A 206 11.42 -5.57 2.41
C GLN A 206 10.60 -4.98 3.55
N LEU A 207 10.62 -5.65 4.70
CA LEU A 207 10.09 -5.16 5.96
C LEU A 207 11.26 -4.65 6.79
N ALA A 208 11.30 -3.35 7.06
CA ALA A 208 12.40 -2.71 7.79
C ALA A 208 11.88 -1.76 8.86
N GLN A 209 12.69 -1.57 9.91
CA GLN A 209 12.42 -0.63 10.97
C GLN A 209 12.94 0.76 10.59
N TYR A 210 12.09 1.77 10.77
CA TYR A 210 12.41 3.18 10.59
C TYR A 210 12.03 3.96 11.84
N SER A 211 12.65 5.14 12.06
CA SER A 211 12.05 6.15 12.94
C SER A 211 11.25 7.15 12.12
N VAL A 212 10.27 7.79 12.77
CA VAL A 212 9.49 8.87 12.15
C VAL A 212 10.42 9.97 11.64
N GLY A 213 11.43 10.35 12.42
CA GLY A 213 12.43 11.35 12.03
C GLY A 213 13.29 10.93 10.83
N GLN A 214 13.63 9.63 10.70
CA GLN A 214 14.32 9.14 9.51
C GLN A 214 13.46 9.33 8.25
N LEU A 215 12.17 8.97 8.31
CA LEU A 215 11.23 9.15 7.20
C LEU A 215 11.02 10.63 6.87
N ALA A 216 10.91 11.49 7.89
CA ALA A 216 10.77 12.94 7.71
C ALA A 216 12.00 13.55 7.00
N ARG A 217 13.21 13.22 7.44
CA ARG A 217 14.45 13.66 6.77
C ARG A 217 14.56 13.15 5.34
N GLN A 218 14.19 11.89 5.09
CA GLN A 218 14.19 11.34 3.73
C GLN A 218 13.22 12.08 2.81
N ALA A 219 12.02 12.41 3.31
CA ALA A 219 11.03 13.19 2.55
C ALA A 219 11.53 14.62 2.26
N LEU A 220 12.11 15.30 3.24
CA LEU A 220 12.64 16.66 3.08
C LEU A 220 13.82 16.70 2.10
N ALA A 221 14.69 15.70 2.11
CA ALA A 221 15.82 15.60 1.19
C ALA A 221 15.39 15.51 -0.29
N GLN A 222 14.20 15.01 -0.58
CA GLN A 222 13.65 14.96 -1.95
C GLN A 222 13.28 16.36 -2.47
N VAL A 223 12.92 17.30 -1.60
CA VAL A 223 12.59 18.68 -1.96
C VAL A 223 13.84 19.47 -2.35
N GLU A 224 14.97 19.16 -1.71
CA GLU A 224 16.24 19.88 -1.93
C GLU A 224 16.98 19.43 -3.20
N GLN A 225 16.59 18.28 -3.77
CA GLN A 225 17.15 17.82 -5.05
C GLN A 225 16.44 18.54 -6.21
N PRO A 226 17.15 19.30 -7.04
CA PRO A 226 16.54 19.92 -8.21
C PRO A 226 15.99 18.81 -9.12
N VAL A 227 14.71 18.91 -9.47
CA VAL A 227 14.08 18.04 -10.46
C VAL A 227 14.82 18.25 -11.79
N ILE A 228 15.78 17.37 -12.08
CA ILE A 228 16.42 17.35 -13.40
C ILE A 228 15.38 16.77 -14.37
N HIS A 229 14.62 17.63 -15.01
CA HIS A 229 13.73 17.23 -16.08
C HIS A 229 14.55 16.54 -17.19
N PRO A 230 14.13 15.38 -17.72
CA PRO A 230 14.82 14.67 -18.81
C PRO A 230 15.04 15.53 -20.07
N GLN A 231 14.38 16.67 -20.18
CA GLN A 231 14.54 17.64 -21.29
C GLN A 231 15.81 18.49 -21.15
N ASP A 232 16.34 18.67 -19.94
CA ASP A 232 17.55 19.49 -19.71
C ASP A 232 18.84 18.72 -19.96
N ALA A 233 18.81 17.37 -19.88
CA ALA A 233 19.95 16.51 -20.19
C ALA A 233 20.30 16.49 -21.71
N LYS A 234 19.42 16.95 -22.59
CA LYS A 234 19.69 17.08 -24.04
C LYS A 234 20.38 18.39 -24.42
N LYS A 235 20.33 19.41 -23.59
CA LYS A 235 20.99 20.72 -23.87
C LYS A 235 22.44 20.82 -23.42
N ALA A 236 22.94 19.87 -22.63
CA ALA A 236 24.31 19.87 -22.12
C ALA A 236 25.30 19.08 -23.01
N LYS A 237 24.88 18.63 -24.19
CA LYS A 237 25.72 17.89 -25.17
C LYS A 237 25.76 18.57 -26.55
N VAL A 238 25.76 19.89 -26.60
CA VAL A 238 26.08 20.64 -27.82
C VAL A 238 27.30 21.52 -27.56
#